data_3fe7dc42938235d9232a491e4b289d26
#
_entry.id   3fe7dc42938235d9232a491e4b289d26
#
_cell.length_a   1.000
_cell.length_b   1.000
_cell.length_c   1.000
_cell.angle_alpha   90.00
_cell.angle_beta   90.00
_cell.angle_gamma   90.00
#
_symmetry.space_group_name_H-M   'P 1'
#
loop_
_entity.id
_entity.type
_entity.pdbx_description
1 polymer ?
#
loop_
_entity_poly.entity_id
_entity_poly.type
_entity_poly.pdbx_seq_one_letter_code
_entity_poly.pdbx_strand_id
1 'polypeptide(L)'
;MDHIKGSQNQIDWKHFLKSGDRIFIGSNAAVPNALMDQLIDEQASALNDIEVVHILTLGENRWAQKQYQDTFTLNALFLGQGTREAVHEEYADYTPCFLSEIPSLFHDRTLPIDVALISVSPPDPHGYCSLGVSVNVVHAAARSARM
;
A
#
# COMPACT_ATOMS: atom_id res chain seq x y z
N MET A 1 1.54 -5.32 -18.21
CA MET A 1 1.70 -5.41 -16.74
C MET A 1 3.18 -5.60 -16.47
N ASP A 2 3.87 -4.51 -16.16
CA ASP A 2 5.31 -4.56 -15.92
C ASP A 2 5.55 -5.08 -14.49
N HIS A 3 6.10 -6.29 -14.42
CA HIS A 3 6.42 -6.93 -13.15
C HIS A 3 7.80 -6.47 -12.67
N ILE A 4 7.85 -5.70 -11.60
CA ILE A 4 9.09 -5.41 -10.91
C ILE A 4 9.51 -6.68 -10.16
N LYS A 5 10.54 -7.36 -10.64
CA LYS A 5 11.12 -8.50 -9.94
C LYS A 5 11.88 -7.98 -8.72
N GLY A 6 11.46 -8.40 -7.54
CA GLY A 6 12.17 -8.10 -6.29
C GLY A 6 13.54 -8.74 -6.26
N SER A 7 14.53 -8.04 -6.74
CA SER A 7 15.95 -8.25 -6.44
C SER A 7 16.64 -6.91 -6.69
N GLN A 8 17.17 -6.26 -5.65
CA GLN A 8 18.20 -5.22 -5.65
C GLN A 8 18.27 -4.20 -6.82
N ASN A 9 17.27 -4.19 -7.70
CA ASN A 9 17.18 -3.22 -8.79
C ASN A 9 16.50 -1.97 -8.26
N GLN A 10 17.16 -0.86 -8.40
CA GLN A 10 16.63 0.46 -8.10
C GLN A 10 15.34 0.66 -8.92
N ILE A 11 14.24 0.95 -8.23
CA ILE A 11 12.94 1.19 -8.86
C ILE A 11 12.91 2.66 -9.29
N ASP A 12 12.57 2.93 -10.54
CA ASP A 12 12.26 4.29 -10.95
C ASP A 12 10.84 4.66 -10.51
N TRP A 13 10.71 5.05 -9.25
CA TRP A 13 9.44 5.41 -8.64
C TRP A 13 8.69 6.49 -9.38
N LYS A 14 9.39 7.43 -10.05
CA LYS A 14 8.77 8.50 -10.84
C LYS A 14 7.96 8.00 -12.03
N HIS A 15 8.27 6.79 -12.50
CA HIS A 15 7.49 6.13 -13.53
C HIS A 15 6.15 5.59 -13.00
N PHE A 16 6.09 5.22 -11.73
CA PHE A 16 4.96 4.55 -11.11
C PHE A 16 4.10 5.45 -10.23
N LEU A 17 4.71 6.43 -9.55
CA LEU A 17 4.07 7.29 -8.56
C LEU A 17 4.28 8.77 -8.88
N LYS A 18 3.27 9.54 -8.56
CA LYS A 18 3.30 11.02 -8.54
C LYS A 18 2.61 11.53 -7.28
N SER A 19 2.91 12.76 -6.90
CA SER A 19 2.22 13.43 -5.79
C SER A 19 0.70 13.41 -5.98
N GLY A 20 -0.03 13.16 -4.91
CA GLY A 20 -1.48 13.00 -4.90
C GLY A 20 -1.99 11.60 -5.27
N ASP A 21 -1.11 10.64 -5.57
CA ASP A 21 -1.54 9.25 -5.82
C ASP A 21 -1.95 8.55 -4.52
N ARG A 22 -2.89 7.62 -4.65
CA ARG A 22 -3.31 6.72 -3.58
C ARG A 22 -2.73 5.34 -3.79
N ILE A 23 -1.95 4.87 -2.83
CA ILE A 23 -1.34 3.55 -2.88
C ILE A 23 -2.05 2.60 -1.91
N PHE A 24 -2.32 1.37 -2.35
CA PHE A 24 -2.71 0.27 -1.46
C PHE A 24 -1.48 -0.58 -1.15
N ILE A 25 -1.30 -0.94 0.11
CA ILE A 25 -0.24 -1.88 0.52
C ILE A 25 -0.83 -3.18 1.03
N GLY A 26 -0.20 -4.29 0.64
CA GLY A 26 -0.54 -5.62 1.14
C GLY A 26 -0.49 -5.67 2.66
N SER A 27 -1.26 -6.56 3.28
CA SER A 27 -1.48 -6.58 4.72
C SER A 27 -0.91 -7.81 5.43
N ASN A 28 -0.92 -7.78 6.74
CA ASN A 28 -0.45 -8.84 7.64
C ASN A 28 1.00 -9.27 7.34
N ALA A 29 1.21 -10.57 7.17
CA ALA A 29 2.53 -11.15 6.88
C ALA A 29 3.01 -10.91 5.43
N ALA A 30 2.16 -10.35 4.56
CA ALA A 30 2.47 -10.05 3.16
C ALA A 30 2.69 -8.55 2.90
N VAL A 31 2.97 -7.77 3.94
CA VAL A 31 3.37 -6.36 3.80
C VAL A 31 4.65 -6.28 2.98
N PRO A 32 4.68 -5.49 1.88
CA PRO A 32 5.85 -5.36 1.03
C PRO A 32 6.88 -4.37 1.63
N ASN A 33 7.40 -4.68 2.82
CA ASN A 33 8.27 -3.77 3.59
C ASN A 33 9.46 -3.26 2.77
N ALA A 34 10.13 -4.14 2.01
CA ALA A 34 11.28 -3.73 1.20
C ALA A 34 10.92 -2.67 0.14
N LEU A 35 9.71 -2.75 -0.47
CA LEU A 35 9.24 -1.73 -1.41
C LEU A 35 8.93 -0.42 -0.71
N MET A 36 8.29 -0.51 0.46
CA MET A 36 7.93 0.68 1.25
C MET A 36 9.18 1.37 1.80
N ASP A 37 10.16 0.62 2.30
CA ASP A 37 11.42 1.19 2.77
C ASP A 37 12.17 1.89 1.64
N GLN A 38 12.26 1.27 0.45
CA GLN A 38 12.89 1.87 -0.71
C GLN A 38 12.14 3.13 -1.16
N LEU A 39 10.81 3.11 -1.19
CA LEU A 39 10.00 4.29 -1.52
C LEU A 39 10.27 5.45 -0.57
N ILE A 40 10.31 5.19 0.73
CA ILE A 40 10.60 6.20 1.74
C ILE A 40 12.02 6.75 1.56
N ASP A 41 13.01 5.87 1.47
CA ASP A 41 14.42 6.28 1.42
C ASP A 41 14.77 7.06 0.14
N GLU A 42 14.12 6.74 -0.98
CA GLU A 42 14.43 7.36 -2.28
C GLU A 42 13.51 8.52 -2.65
N GLN A 43 12.26 8.54 -2.17
CA GLN A 43 11.25 9.46 -2.70
C GLN A 43 10.53 10.30 -1.65
N ALA A 44 10.69 10.06 -0.34
CA ALA A 44 9.96 10.81 0.68
C ALA A 44 10.16 12.34 0.60
N SER A 45 11.30 12.79 0.09
CA SER A 45 11.59 14.22 -0.11
C SER A 45 11.11 14.80 -1.45
N ALA A 46 10.67 13.94 -2.38
CA ALA A 46 10.32 14.31 -3.75
C ALA A 46 8.81 14.17 -4.04
N LEU A 47 8.08 13.47 -3.18
CA LEU A 47 6.64 13.25 -3.28
C LEU A 47 5.92 13.93 -2.13
N ASN A 48 4.68 14.35 -2.36
CA ASN A 48 3.77 14.89 -1.35
C ASN A 48 2.38 14.28 -1.55
N ASP A 49 1.57 14.32 -0.49
CA ASP A 49 0.16 13.92 -0.53
C ASP A 49 -0.07 12.50 -1.06
N ILE A 50 0.82 11.58 -0.73
CA ILE A 50 0.61 10.15 -1.03
C ILE A 50 -0.29 9.56 0.05
N GLU A 51 -1.50 9.17 -0.33
CA GLU A 51 -2.40 8.47 0.58
C GLU A 51 -2.08 6.96 0.60
N VAL A 52 -1.74 6.44 1.78
CA VAL A 52 -1.43 5.02 1.99
C VAL A 52 -2.64 4.31 2.57
N VAL A 53 -3.33 3.54 1.75
CA VAL A 53 -4.49 2.73 2.15
C VAL A 53 -4.01 1.34 2.57
N HIS A 54 -4.42 0.91 3.76
CA HIS A 54 -4.10 -0.43 4.27
C HIS A 54 -5.20 -0.97 5.18
N ILE A 55 -5.19 -2.29 5.42
CA ILE A 55 -6.09 -2.92 6.39
C ILE A 55 -5.35 -3.08 7.72
N LEU A 56 -4.40 -3.97 7.77
CA LEU A 56 -3.60 -4.27 8.97
C LEU A 56 -2.18 -4.57 8.54
N THR A 57 -1.22 -3.83 9.05
CA THR A 57 0.20 -4.03 8.78
C THR A 57 0.91 -4.46 10.05
N LEU A 58 1.80 -5.44 9.92
CA LEU A 58 2.65 -5.92 11.00
C LEU A 58 4.05 -5.32 10.87
N GLY A 59 4.67 -5.04 12.00
CA GLY A 59 6.01 -4.46 12.07
C GLY A 59 6.03 -2.94 12.21
N GLU A 60 7.18 -2.35 11.98
CA GLU A 60 7.36 -0.91 12.00
C GLU A 60 6.78 -0.29 10.73
N ASN A 61 5.72 0.47 10.88
CA ASN A 61 5.08 1.20 9.79
C ASN A 61 5.77 2.56 9.62
N ARG A 62 6.95 2.58 9.01
CA ARG A 62 7.75 3.81 8.84
C ARG A 62 6.95 4.93 8.18
N TRP A 63 6.15 4.60 7.17
CA TRP A 63 5.29 5.58 6.48
C TRP A 63 4.22 6.21 7.36
N ALA A 64 3.85 5.56 8.48
CA ALA A 64 2.88 6.07 9.44
C ALA A 64 3.52 6.91 10.55
N GLN A 65 4.84 7.14 10.49
CA GLN A 65 5.53 7.95 11.49
C GLN A 65 5.37 9.44 11.17
N LYS A 66 5.19 10.25 12.21
CA LYS A 66 4.94 11.69 12.12
C LYS A 66 5.95 12.47 11.26
N GLN A 67 7.20 12.03 11.22
CA GLN A 67 8.24 12.66 10.39
C GLN A 67 7.98 12.59 8.89
N TYR A 68 7.08 11.72 8.43
CA TYR A 68 6.71 11.54 7.01
C TYR A 68 5.30 12.05 6.68
N GLN A 69 4.62 12.72 7.63
CA GLN A 69 3.23 13.17 7.47
C GLN A 69 3.01 14.13 6.29
N ASP A 70 4.04 14.89 5.89
CA ASP A 70 3.96 15.79 4.74
C ASP A 70 4.04 15.03 3.40
N THR A 71 4.55 13.81 3.43
CA THR A 71 4.67 12.95 2.24
C THR A 71 3.56 11.90 2.19
N PHE A 72 3.30 11.24 3.32
CA PHE A 72 2.37 10.12 3.42
C PHE A 72 1.25 10.43 4.40
N THR A 73 0.00 10.38 3.91
CA THR A 73 -1.19 10.38 4.74
C THR A 73 -1.71 8.95 4.83
N LEU A 74 -1.80 8.41 6.03
CA LEU A 74 -2.32 7.07 6.23
C LEU A 74 -3.84 7.08 6.22
N ASN A 75 -4.47 6.18 5.45
CA ASN A 75 -5.89 5.87 5.55
C ASN A 75 -6.05 4.40 5.96
N ALA A 76 -6.34 4.18 7.22
CA ALA A 76 -6.53 2.84 7.78
C ALA A 76 -7.97 2.36 7.57
N LEU A 77 -8.15 1.20 6.93
CA LEU A 77 -9.45 0.52 6.86
C LEU A 77 -9.69 -0.39 8.07
N PHE A 78 -8.65 -0.61 8.86
CA PHE A 78 -8.68 -1.28 10.16
C PHE A 78 -7.57 -0.73 11.06
N LEU A 79 -7.90 -0.46 12.34
CA LEU A 79 -6.94 0.10 13.28
C LEU A 79 -6.12 -0.99 13.98
N GLY A 80 -4.91 -1.19 13.50
CA GLY A 80 -3.89 -1.99 14.17
C GLY A 80 -3.15 -1.22 15.27
N GLN A 81 -2.29 -1.90 16.00
CA GLN A 81 -1.52 -1.28 17.08
C GLN A 81 -0.60 -0.15 16.57
N GLY A 82 0.06 -0.36 15.41
CA GLY A 82 1.01 0.61 14.85
C GLY A 82 0.40 1.82 14.16
N THR A 83 -0.93 1.89 14.02
CA THR A 83 -1.62 2.99 13.34
C THR A 83 -2.60 3.73 14.24
N ARG A 84 -2.87 3.16 15.40
CA ARG A 84 -3.85 3.72 16.36
C ARG A 84 -3.41 5.07 16.92
N GLU A 85 -2.13 5.21 17.20
CA GLU A 85 -1.53 6.46 17.67
C GLU A 85 -1.62 7.55 16.58
N ALA A 86 -1.31 7.21 15.33
CA ALA A 86 -1.36 8.14 14.22
C ALA A 86 -2.76 8.74 14.01
N VAL A 87 -3.81 7.89 14.14
CA VAL A 87 -5.20 8.35 14.05
C VAL A 87 -5.60 9.16 15.28
N HIS A 88 -5.14 8.78 16.48
CA HIS A 88 -5.45 9.51 17.71
C HIS A 88 -4.80 10.90 17.75
N GLU A 89 -3.62 11.04 17.18
CA GLU A 89 -2.88 12.31 17.07
C GLU A 89 -3.22 13.10 15.79
N GLU A 90 -4.25 12.70 15.05
CA GLU A 90 -4.82 13.39 13.89
C GLU A 90 -3.86 13.58 12.69
N TYR A 91 -2.83 12.73 12.54
CA TYR A 91 -1.99 12.70 11.34
C TYR A 91 -2.21 11.46 10.45
N ALA A 92 -3.31 10.74 10.70
CA ALA A 92 -3.78 9.63 9.87
C ALA A 92 -5.31 9.59 9.87
N ASP A 93 -5.89 9.11 8.78
CA ASP A 93 -7.32 8.93 8.62
C ASP A 93 -7.75 7.48 8.93
N TYR A 94 -9.01 7.33 9.29
CA TYR A 94 -9.65 6.03 9.46
C TYR A 94 -10.96 5.99 8.69
N THR A 95 -11.07 5.04 7.77
CA THR A 95 -12.29 4.78 7.01
C THR A 95 -12.99 3.54 7.58
N PRO A 96 -14.02 3.70 8.42
CA PRO A 96 -14.75 2.57 9.02
C PRO A 96 -15.56 1.84 7.94
N CYS A 97 -15.28 0.55 7.75
CA CYS A 97 -16.00 -0.30 6.80
C CYS A 97 -15.91 -1.77 7.23
N PHE A 98 -16.83 -2.60 6.75
CA PHE A 98 -16.68 -4.04 6.91
C PHE A 98 -15.64 -4.59 5.91
N LEU A 99 -14.88 -5.60 6.34
CA LEU A 99 -13.87 -6.24 5.47
C LEU A 99 -14.47 -6.73 4.15
N SER A 100 -15.70 -7.20 4.17
CA SER A 100 -16.45 -7.68 2.99
C SER A 100 -16.83 -6.57 2.00
N GLU A 101 -16.85 -5.31 2.43
CA GLU A 101 -17.21 -4.16 1.60
C GLU A 101 -16.01 -3.55 0.88
N ILE A 102 -14.81 -3.75 1.40
CA ILE A 102 -13.60 -3.13 0.84
C ILE A 102 -13.40 -3.42 -0.65
N PRO A 103 -13.61 -4.65 -1.16
CA PRO A 103 -13.51 -4.90 -2.60
C PRO A 103 -14.43 -4.01 -3.43
N SER A 104 -15.64 -3.74 -2.96
CA SER A 104 -16.58 -2.85 -3.66
C SER A 104 -16.11 -1.41 -3.66
N LEU A 105 -15.54 -0.92 -2.54
CA LEU A 105 -14.96 0.44 -2.47
C LEU A 105 -13.91 0.68 -3.56
N PHE A 106 -13.10 -0.34 -3.87
CA PHE A 106 -12.09 -0.26 -4.93
C PHE A 106 -12.72 -0.36 -6.32
N HIS A 107 -13.62 -1.33 -6.54
CA HIS A 107 -14.26 -1.56 -7.84
C HIS A 107 -15.15 -0.39 -8.28
N ASP A 108 -15.94 0.14 -7.36
CA ASP A 108 -16.87 1.24 -7.62
C ASP A 108 -16.17 2.61 -7.62
N ARG A 109 -14.87 2.61 -7.38
CA ARG A 109 -14.04 3.82 -7.28
C ARG A 109 -14.51 4.81 -6.21
N THR A 110 -15.20 4.35 -5.19
CA THR A 110 -15.48 5.13 -3.98
C THR A 110 -14.17 5.42 -3.24
N LEU A 111 -13.27 4.43 -3.22
CA LEU A 111 -11.89 4.57 -2.77
C LEU A 111 -10.96 4.10 -3.91
N PRO A 112 -10.69 4.97 -4.91
CA PRO A 112 -9.88 4.58 -6.06
C PRO A 112 -8.43 4.34 -5.65
N ILE A 113 -7.80 3.32 -6.20
CA ILE A 113 -6.38 2.99 -5.97
C ILE A 113 -5.60 3.28 -7.25
N ASP A 114 -4.54 4.07 -7.15
CA ASP A 114 -3.64 4.36 -8.27
C ASP A 114 -2.58 3.26 -8.42
N VAL A 115 -1.94 2.88 -7.32
CA VAL A 115 -0.89 1.86 -7.32
C VAL A 115 -1.13 0.85 -6.20
N ALA A 116 -0.95 -0.44 -6.48
CA ALA A 116 -1.02 -1.49 -5.48
C ALA A 116 0.37 -2.12 -5.28
N LEU A 117 0.93 -1.95 -4.08
CA LEU A 117 2.18 -2.60 -3.66
C LEU A 117 1.84 -3.89 -2.93
N ILE A 118 2.14 -5.02 -3.57
CA ILE A 118 1.76 -6.35 -3.06
C ILE A 118 2.93 -7.32 -3.13
N SER A 119 2.93 -8.28 -2.21
CA SER A 119 3.86 -9.40 -2.23
C SER A 119 3.25 -10.58 -2.96
N VAL A 120 3.96 -11.13 -3.92
CA VAL A 120 3.55 -12.30 -4.70
C VAL A 120 4.69 -13.30 -4.83
N SER A 121 4.38 -14.57 -5.13
CA SER A 121 5.41 -15.55 -5.49
C SER A 121 6.08 -15.17 -6.82
N PRO A 122 7.28 -15.69 -7.10
CA PRO A 122 7.78 -15.69 -8.46
C PRO A 122 6.76 -16.31 -9.42
N PRO A 123 6.70 -15.85 -10.70
CA PRO A 123 5.80 -16.43 -11.67
C PRO A 123 6.16 -17.89 -11.96
N ASP A 124 5.14 -18.72 -12.12
CA ASP A 124 5.28 -20.09 -12.59
C ASP A 124 5.63 -20.11 -14.11
N PRO A 125 5.86 -21.31 -14.74
CA PRO A 125 6.14 -21.40 -16.17
C PRO A 125 5.04 -20.86 -17.09
N HIS A 126 3.83 -20.67 -16.57
CA HIS A 126 2.69 -20.11 -17.31
C HIS A 126 2.49 -18.62 -17.03
N GLY A 127 3.33 -18.01 -16.16
CA GLY A 127 3.27 -16.59 -15.79
C GLY A 127 2.31 -16.27 -14.65
N TYR A 128 1.76 -17.26 -13.96
CA TYR A 128 0.89 -17.03 -12.79
C TYR A 128 1.71 -16.82 -11.52
N CYS A 129 1.25 -15.88 -10.68
CA CYS A 129 1.80 -15.63 -9.36
C CYS A 129 0.78 -15.95 -8.28
N SER A 130 1.24 -16.50 -7.16
CA SER A 130 0.41 -16.68 -5.96
C SER A 130 0.43 -15.41 -5.12
N LEU A 131 -0.73 -15.00 -4.61
CA LEU A 131 -0.85 -13.91 -3.62
C LEU A 131 -0.37 -14.30 -2.21
N GLY A 132 0.07 -15.54 -2.04
CA GLY A 132 0.64 -16.03 -0.78
C GLY A 132 -0.37 -16.17 0.36
N VAL A 133 0.03 -15.72 1.55
CA VAL A 133 -0.71 -16.00 2.81
C VAL A 133 -1.75 -14.95 3.18
N SER A 134 -1.65 -13.73 2.68
CA SER A 134 -2.57 -12.61 3.01
C SER A 134 -3.32 -12.14 1.77
N VAL A 135 -4.23 -12.98 1.29
CA VAL A 135 -4.98 -12.71 0.06
C VAL A 135 -6.04 -11.63 0.27
N ASN A 136 -6.81 -11.72 1.35
CA ASN A 136 -7.93 -10.82 1.73
C ASN A 136 -8.46 -9.96 0.56
N VAL A 137 -8.22 -8.65 0.57
CA VAL A 137 -8.65 -7.72 -0.49
C VAL A 137 -7.57 -7.39 -1.52
N VAL A 138 -6.38 -8.00 -1.40
CA VAL A 138 -5.22 -7.75 -2.28
C VAL A 138 -5.56 -7.95 -3.76
N HIS A 139 -6.32 -9.00 -4.08
CA HIS A 139 -6.75 -9.26 -5.45
C HIS A 139 -7.63 -8.13 -6.00
N ALA A 140 -8.57 -7.62 -5.18
CA ALA A 140 -9.43 -6.50 -5.59
C ALA A 140 -8.62 -5.21 -5.79
N ALA A 141 -7.70 -4.91 -4.88
CA ALA A 141 -6.81 -3.77 -5.00
C ALA A 141 -5.94 -3.85 -6.27
N ALA A 142 -5.28 -4.98 -6.51
CA ALA A 142 -4.43 -5.18 -7.68
C ALA A 142 -5.19 -5.07 -9.02
N ARG A 143 -6.48 -5.48 -9.06
CA ARG A 143 -7.31 -5.37 -10.26
C ARG A 143 -7.88 -3.98 -10.47
N SER A 144 -8.08 -3.21 -9.42
CA SER A 144 -8.67 -1.88 -9.48
C SER A 144 -7.63 -0.78 -9.63
N ALA A 145 -6.39 -1.05 -9.24
CA ALA A 145 -5.28 -0.10 -9.38
C ALA A 145 -4.95 0.15 -10.86
N ARG A 146 -4.48 1.37 -11.12
CA ARG A 146 -3.92 1.75 -12.42
C ARG A 146 -2.65 0.94 -12.72
N MET A 147 -1.88 0.63 -11.67
CA MET A 147 -0.63 -0.10 -11.74
C MET A 147 -0.41 -0.96 -10.49
#